data_61aa1ba25b867631a2a22ae28168555a
#
_entry.id   61aa1ba25b867631a2a22ae28168555a
#
_cell.length_a   1.000
_cell.length_b   1.000
_cell.length_c   1.000
_cell.angle_alpha   90.00
_cell.angle_beta   90.00
_cell.angle_gamma   90.00
#
_symmetry.space_group_name_H-M   'P 1'
#
loop_
_entity.id
_entity.type
_entity.pdbx_description
1 polymer ?
#
loop_
_entity_poly.entity_id
_entity_poly.type
_entity_poly.pdbx_seq_one_letter_code
_entity_poly.pdbx_strand_id
1 'polypeptide(L)'
;MRNGIYSTLFCGLTLLILRPSTGFSREQPEAKSPAFTTVPELRAGFDSLYNQRFAEGRHAFESWESRNPEEPFGEVAIAASYLFEEMHQQKVLTSDFFLDEKRFLRGIDGTPNPERMRYFRESLKKARELAHQRQRVDSNDGEALFALTLADGMESDALAILEKKHLEALKRMKEANKYAKQLLARYPDATDACIAPGISNYIVGSLSPGSRFGLWFGGIHGNVNVGMSQVAKTAESGRYLSTYAKIILALAARRENQPALAERLFRELKEEYPGNASYALEYSKARRASLNGHS
;
A
#
# COMPACT_ATOMS: atom_id res chain seq x y z
N MET A 1 42.93 76.75 34.62
CA MET A 1 41.84 76.87 35.62
C MET A 1 41.09 75.59 35.62
N ARG A 2 41.39 74.81 36.51
CA ARG A 2 40.75 74.42 37.77
C ARG A 2 39.70 73.38 37.60
N ASN A 3 40.04 72.24 38.18
CA ASN A 3 39.32 71.38 39.10
C ASN A 3 38.24 70.47 38.41
N GLY A 4 38.31 69.19 38.43
CA GLY A 4 38.57 68.27 39.56
C GLY A 4 37.24 67.81 40.11
N ILE A 5 36.99 66.59 40.13
CA ILE A 5 36.67 65.81 41.34
C ILE A 5 36.27 64.38 40.91
N TYR A 6 36.93 63.45 41.53
CA TYR A 6 36.66 61.97 41.52
C TYR A 6 35.28 61.66 42.14
N SER A 7 34.63 60.63 41.63
CA SER A 7 33.90 59.77 42.56
C SER A 7 33.82 58.38 41.98
N THR A 8 34.31 57.49 42.72
CA THR A 8 34.39 56.03 42.64
C THR A 8 33.04 55.31 42.83
N LEU A 9 33.02 54.08 42.43
CA LEU A 9 32.23 52.91 42.87
C LEU A 9 30.82 52.77 42.24
N PHE A 10 30.50 51.65 41.62
CA PHE A 10 30.36 50.36 42.24
C PHE A 10 30.28 49.28 41.14
N CYS A 11 31.09 48.28 41.34
CA CYS A 11 31.08 47.03 40.62
C CYS A 11 29.76 46.28 40.89
N GLY A 12 28.95 46.11 39.90
CA GLY A 12 27.76 45.28 39.95
C GLY A 12 27.92 44.18 38.94
N LEU A 13 28.61 43.10 39.34
CA LEU A 13 28.74 41.86 38.54
C LEU A 13 27.39 41.13 38.53
N THR A 14 26.55 41.43 37.53
CA THR A 14 25.32 40.66 37.33
C THR A 14 25.71 39.38 36.60
N LEU A 15 25.86 38.29 37.34
CA LEU A 15 25.99 36.94 36.81
C LEU A 15 24.69 36.60 36.06
N LEU A 16 24.70 36.73 34.75
CA LEU A 16 23.71 36.09 33.88
C LEU A 16 23.93 34.59 33.95
N ILE A 17 23.15 33.93 34.81
CA ILE A 17 23.03 32.47 34.79
C ILE A 17 22.30 32.10 33.49
N LEU A 18 23.08 31.82 32.45
CA LEU A 18 22.59 31.08 31.30
C LEU A 18 22.13 29.71 31.79
N ARG A 19 20.84 29.56 32.02
CA ARG A 19 20.23 28.24 32.13
C ARG A 19 20.40 27.55 30.78
N PRO A 20 21.04 26.38 30.70
CA PRO A 20 20.96 25.58 29.50
C PRO A 20 19.48 25.24 29.33
N SER A 21 18.87 25.71 28.26
CA SER A 21 17.63 25.18 27.78
C SER A 21 17.91 23.71 27.42
N THR A 22 17.58 22.80 28.32
CA THR A 22 17.42 21.40 27.99
C THR A 22 16.32 21.37 26.95
N GLY A 23 16.74 21.41 25.68
CA GLY A 23 15.89 21.03 24.58
C GLY A 23 15.43 19.61 24.89
N PHE A 24 14.18 19.46 25.29
CA PHE A 24 13.48 18.21 25.20
C PHE A 24 13.48 17.87 23.70
N SER A 25 14.53 17.19 23.23
CA SER A 25 14.42 16.33 22.09
C SER A 25 13.33 15.35 22.47
N ARG A 26 12.14 15.58 21.94
CA ARG A 26 11.09 14.61 21.94
C ARG A 26 11.68 13.45 21.11
N GLU A 27 12.33 12.50 21.79
CA GLU A 27 12.59 11.20 21.20
C GLU A 27 11.26 10.76 20.66
N GLN A 28 11.15 10.77 19.32
CA GLN A 28 10.05 10.09 18.67
C GLN A 28 10.15 8.66 19.15
N PRO A 29 9.10 8.07 19.76
CA PRO A 29 9.15 6.69 20.13
C PRO A 29 9.52 5.93 18.86
N GLU A 30 10.63 5.20 18.91
CA GLU A 30 10.99 4.24 17.85
C GLU A 30 9.78 3.32 17.68
N ALA A 31 9.05 3.55 16.62
CA ALA A 31 7.80 2.90 16.41
C ALA A 31 8.06 1.43 16.10
N LYS A 32 7.78 0.56 17.06
CA LYS A 32 7.52 -0.86 16.81
C LYS A 32 6.17 -1.04 16.07
N SER A 33 5.88 -0.14 15.13
CA SER A 33 4.60 -0.06 14.48
C SER A 33 4.65 -0.72 13.11
N PRO A 34 3.59 -1.47 12.70
CA PRO A 34 3.54 -2.22 11.43
C PRO A 34 3.89 -1.39 10.19
N ALA A 35 3.55 -0.11 10.14
CA ALA A 35 3.89 0.75 9.02
C ALA A 35 5.40 0.94 8.83
N PHE A 36 6.18 0.83 9.91
CA PHE A 36 7.60 1.19 9.90
C PHE A 36 8.54 0.03 10.23
N THR A 37 8.04 -1.03 10.86
CA THR A 37 8.81 -2.23 11.20
C THR A 37 8.08 -3.49 10.74
N THR A 38 8.84 -4.49 10.29
CA THR A 38 8.24 -5.78 9.97
C THR A 38 7.88 -6.52 11.25
N VAL A 39 6.59 -6.80 11.44
CA VAL A 39 6.08 -7.68 12.48
C VAL A 39 6.10 -9.11 11.96
N PRO A 40 6.91 -10.03 12.54
CA PRO A 40 7.10 -11.37 11.99
C PRO A 40 5.80 -12.18 11.82
N GLU A 41 4.86 -12.05 12.75
CA GLU A 41 3.57 -12.76 12.71
C GLU A 41 2.68 -12.26 11.55
N LEU A 42 2.63 -10.95 11.33
CA LEU A 42 1.92 -10.37 10.20
C LEU A 42 2.60 -10.76 8.88
N ARG A 43 3.93 -10.75 8.83
CA ARG A 43 4.67 -11.21 7.65
C ARG A 43 4.35 -12.67 7.33
N ALA A 44 4.40 -13.57 8.32
CA ALA A 44 4.04 -14.97 8.14
C ALA A 44 2.59 -15.16 7.67
N GLY A 45 1.66 -14.32 8.16
CA GLY A 45 0.29 -14.29 7.68
C GLY A 45 0.19 -13.95 6.19
N PHE A 46 0.89 -12.90 5.74
CA PHE A 46 0.95 -12.54 4.31
C PHE A 46 1.62 -13.65 3.48
N ASP A 47 2.71 -14.26 3.95
CA ASP A 47 3.35 -15.38 3.26
C ASP A 47 2.40 -16.59 3.10
N SER A 48 1.52 -16.82 4.09
CA SER A 48 0.44 -17.82 3.95
C SER A 48 -0.57 -17.43 2.88
N LEU A 49 -0.99 -16.15 2.77
CA LEU A 49 -1.86 -15.70 1.69
C LEU A 49 -1.23 -15.90 0.32
N TYR A 50 0.06 -15.56 0.16
CA TYR A 50 0.79 -15.73 -1.10
C TYR A 50 1.00 -17.20 -1.49
N ASN A 51 0.95 -18.11 -0.52
CA ASN A 51 0.88 -19.56 -0.73
C ASN A 51 -0.56 -20.11 -0.89
N GLN A 52 -1.58 -19.25 -1.01
CA GLN A 52 -3.00 -19.61 -1.12
C GLN A 52 -3.56 -20.32 0.13
N ARG A 53 -2.89 -20.19 1.28
CA ARG A 53 -3.34 -20.70 2.58
C ARG A 53 -4.12 -19.62 3.33
N PHE A 54 -5.25 -19.19 2.73
CA PHE A 54 -6.00 -18.01 3.17
C PHE A 54 -6.51 -18.11 4.62
N ALA A 55 -7.04 -19.26 5.01
CA ALA A 55 -7.52 -19.47 6.38
C ALA A 55 -6.40 -19.40 7.41
N GLU A 56 -5.22 -19.96 7.09
CA GLU A 56 -4.04 -19.92 7.96
C GLU A 56 -3.52 -18.47 8.11
N GLY A 57 -3.40 -17.74 7.00
CA GLY A 57 -3.01 -16.33 7.05
C GLY A 57 -3.99 -15.48 7.85
N ARG A 58 -5.28 -15.70 7.67
CA ARG A 58 -6.34 -15.01 8.43
C ARG A 58 -6.23 -15.27 9.93
N HIS A 59 -6.04 -16.53 10.32
CA HIS A 59 -5.88 -16.89 11.72
C HIS A 59 -4.65 -16.20 12.35
N ALA A 60 -3.55 -16.08 11.62
CA ALA A 60 -2.38 -15.34 12.09
C ALA A 60 -2.70 -13.85 12.33
N PHE A 61 -3.46 -13.22 11.43
CA PHE A 61 -3.87 -11.82 11.57
C PHE A 61 -4.84 -11.61 12.74
N GLU A 62 -5.85 -12.49 12.89
CA GLU A 62 -6.82 -12.46 14.00
C GLU A 62 -6.10 -12.67 15.35
N SER A 63 -5.14 -13.60 15.41
CA SER A 63 -4.33 -13.82 16.61
C SER A 63 -3.47 -12.62 16.97
N TRP A 64 -2.92 -11.91 15.99
CA TRP A 64 -2.16 -10.69 16.23
C TRP A 64 -3.07 -9.54 16.65
N GLU A 65 -4.20 -9.33 15.95
CA GLU A 65 -5.19 -8.30 16.24
C GLU A 65 -5.74 -8.43 17.67
N SER A 66 -6.06 -9.64 18.12
CA SER A 66 -6.59 -9.87 19.47
C SER A 66 -5.63 -9.41 20.59
N ARG A 67 -4.32 -9.35 20.33
CA ARG A 67 -3.30 -8.84 21.24
C ARG A 67 -2.97 -7.37 21.02
N ASN A 68 -3.42 -6.79 19.90
CA ASN A 68 -3.17 -5.41 19.49
C ASN A 68 -4.45 -4.76 18.96
N PRO A 69 -5.56 -4.74 19.74
CA PRO A 69 -6.90 -4.39 19.25
C PRO A 69 -7.06 -2.92 18.87
N GLU A 70 -6.11 -2.05 19.26
CA GLU A 70 -6.10 -0.63 18.93
C GLU A 70 -5.28 -0.32 17.67
N GLU A 71 -4.59 -1.34 17.11
CA GLU A 71 -3.75 -1.16 15.93
C GLU A 71 -4.56 -1.40 14.65
N PRO A 72 -4.79 -0.37 13.82
CA PRO A 72 -5.68 -0.48 12.66
C PRO A 72 -5.18 -1.45 11.60
N PHE A 73 -3.87 -1.74 11.55
CA PHE A 73 -3.29 -2.61 10.53
C PHE A 73 -3.69 -4.08 10.69
N GLY A 74 -4.01 -4.56 11.90
CA GLY A 74 -4.55 -5.91 12.11
C GLY A 74 -5.82 -6.16 11.30
N GLU A 75 -6.75 -5.23 11.37
CA GLU A 75 -8.00 -5.28 10.61
C GLU A 75 -7.78 -5.10 9.10
N VAL A 76 -6.80 -4.29 8.70
CA VAL A 76 -6.37 -4.18 7.29
C VAL A 76 -5.87 -5.53 6.77
N ALA A 77 -5.07 -6.25 7.54
CA ALA A 77 -4.53 -7.56 7.16
C ALA A 77 -5.64 -8.64 7.11
N ILE A 78 -6.59 -8.62 8.06
CA ILE A 78 -7.76 -9.50 8.02
C ILE A 78 -8.58 -9.22 6.75
N ALA A 79 -8.88 -7.95 6.44
CA ALA A 79 -9.57 -7.57 5.21
C ALA A 79 -8.81 -8.05 3.95
N ALA A 80 -7.48 -7.88 3.92
CA ALA A 80 -6.65 -8.35 2.83
C ALA A 80 -6.81 -9.86 2.59
N SER A 81 -6.93 -10.66 3.67
CA SER A 81 -7.12 -12.11 3.54
C SER A 81 -8.39 -12.49 2.79
N TYR A 82 -9.50 -11.81 3.08
CA TYR A 82 -10.78 -12.03 2.40
C TYR A 82 -10.74 -11.57 0.94
N LEU A 83 -10.13 -10.40 0.69
CA LEU A 83 -10.01 -9.87 -0.68
C LEU A 83 -9.13 -10.75 -1.56
N PHE A 84 -7.96 -11.17 -1.05
CA PHE A 84 -7.05 -12.06 -1.81
C PHE A 84 -7.70 -13.40 -2.12
N GLU A 85 -8.42 -13.99 -1.16
CA GLU A 85 -9.17 -15.21 -1.37
C GLU A 85 -10.25 -15.03 -2.46
N GLU A 86 -11.01 -13.93 -2.44
CA GLU A 86 -12.01 -13.64 -3.47
C GLU A 86 -11.37 -13.41 -4.83
N MET A 87 -10.31 -12.60 -4.91
CA MET A 87 -9.57 -12.36 -6.16
C MET A 87 -9.00 -13.66 -6.74
N HIS A 88 -8.54 -14.58 -5.89
CA HIS A 88 -8.06 -15.90 -6.32
C HIS A 88 -9.20 -16.72 -6.91
N GLN A 89 -10.35 -16.83 -6.23
CA GLN A 89 -11.52 -17.57 -6.71
C GLN A 89 -12.04 -17.03 -8.05
N GLN A 90 -11.99 -15.70 -8.22
CA GLN A 90 -12.41 -15.03 -9.46
C GLN A 90 -11.31 -15.00 -10.54
N LYS A 91 -10.11 -15.56 -10.26
CA LYS A 91 -8.95 -15.59 -11.17
C LYS A 91 -8.52 -14.20 -11.64
N VAL A 92 -8.62 -13.19 -10.75
CA VAL A 92 -8.27 -11.80 -11.08
C VAL A 92 -6.77 -11.63 -11.22
N LEU A 93 -5.97 -12.23 -10.33
CA LEU A 93 -4.51 -12.10 -10.33
C LEU A 93 -3.85 -13.09 -11.33
N THR A 94 -4.29 -13.04 -12.59
CA THR A 94 -3.78 -13.88 -13.67
C THR A 94 -3.54 -13.08 -14.95
N SER A 95 -2.63 -13.54 -15.81
CA SER A 95 -2.41 -12.91 -17.11
C SER A 95 -3.63 -13.00 -18.01
N ASP A 96 -4.45 -14.05 -17.91
CA ASP A 96 -5.68 -14.16 -18.68
C ASP A 96 -6.68 -13.05 -18.34
N PHE A 97 -6.72 -12.61 -17.09
CA PHE A 97 -7.55 -11.45 -16.70
C PHE A 97 -6.95 -10.12 -17.18
N PHE A 98 -5.65 -9.91 -16.98
CA PHE A 98 -4.99 -8.65 -17.30
C PHE A 98 -4.84 -8.39 -18.81
N LEU A 99 -4.75 -9.45 -19.64
CA LEU A 99 -4.63 -9.35 -21.09
C LEU A 99 -5.99 -9.25 -21.78
N ASP A 100 -7.06 -9.65 -21.14
CA ASP A 100 -8.42 -9.46 -21.64
C ASP A 100 -8.87 -8.01 -21.35
N GLU A 101 -8.86 -7.18 -22.40
CA GLU A 101 -9.21 -5.75 -22.30
C GLU A 101 -10.60 -5.53 -21.69
N LYS A 102 -11.56 -6.38 -22.03
CA LYS A 102 -12.93 -6.26 -21.51
C LYS A 102 -12.99 -6.58 -20.01
N ARG A 103 -12.32 -7.64 -19.56
CA ARG A 103 -12.28 -8.01 -18.15
C ARG A 103 -11.47 -7.03 -17.33
N PHE A 104 -10.33 -6.58 -17.84
CA PHE A 104 -9.49 -5.59 -17.20
C PHE A 104 -10.22 -4.27 -16.93
N LEU A 105 -11.04 -3.80 -17.88
CA LEU A 105 -11.77 -2.54 -17.76
C LEU A 105 -13.14 -2.67 -17.07
N ARG A 106 -13.79 -3.82 -17.15
CA ARG A 106 -15.16 -4.02 -16.66
C ARG A 106 -15.25 -4.86 -15.40
N GLY A 107 -14.17 -5.51 -15.00
CA GLY A 107 -14.13 -6.42 -13.85
C GLY A 107 -14.55 -7.85 -14.19
N ILE A 108 -14.83 -8.64 -13.17
CA ILE A 108 -15.19 -10.05 -13.26
C ILE A 108 -16.53 -10.27 -13.97
N ASP A 109 -16.72 -11.45 -14.60
CA ASP A 109 -18.01 -11.82 -15.20
C ASP A 109 -18.99 -12.39 -14.15
N GLY A 110 -18.46 -12.97 -13.06
CA GLY A 110 -19.23 -13.58 -11.98
C GLY A 110 -19.74 -12.59 -10.93
N THR A 111 -20.26 -13.16 -9.84
CA THR A 111 -20.66 -12.43 -8.62
C THR A 111 -19.71 -12.84 -7.49
N PRO A 112 -19.18 -11.89 -6.73
CA PRO A 112 -18.34 -12.20 -5.58
C PRO A 112 -19.14 -12.89 -4.48
N ASN A 113 -18.46 -13.69 -3.65
CA ASN A 113 -19.07 -14.35 -2.52
C ASN A 113 -19.58 -13.30 -1.50
N PRO A 114 -20.90 -13.25 -1.22
CA PRO A 114 -21.49 -12.18 -0.41
C PRO A 114 -21.01 -12.22 1.05
N GLU A 115 -20.79 -13.41 1.60
CA GLU A 115 -20.33 -13.57 2.98
C GLU A 115 -18.87 -13.12 3.12
N ARG A 116 -17.98 -13.53 2.20
CA ARG A 116 -16.59 -13.09 2.16
C ARG A 116 -16.49 -11.58 2.03
N MET A 117 -17.30 -10.98 1.15
CA MET A 117 -17.34 -9.54 0.96
C MET A 117 -17.94 -8.79 2.17
N ARG A 118 -18.82 -9.43 2.94
CA ARG A 118 -19.33 -8.88 4.21
C ARG A 118 -18.20 -8.78 5.24
N TYR A 119 -17.45 -9.86 5.48
CA TYR A 119 -16.31 -9.86 6.41
C TYR A 119 -15.22 -8.87 5.98
N PHE A 120 -14.91 -8.83 4.68
CA PHE A 120 -13.99 -7.84 4.12
C PHE A 120 -14.39 -6.41 4.50
N ARG A 121 -15.67 -6.04 4.33
CA ARG A 121 -16.13 -4.68 4.63
C ARG A 121 -16.22 -4.40 6.13
N GLU A 122 -16.56 -5.37 6.94
CA GLU A 122 -16.60 -5.25 8.40
C GLU A 122 -15.19 -4.93 8.94
N SER A 123 -14.17 -5.67 8.49
CA SER A 123 -12.78 -5.40 8.86
C SER A 123 -12.29 -4.04 8.33
N LEU A 124 -12.61 -3.66 7.09
CA LEU A 124 -12.27 -2.31 6.59
C LEU A 124 -12.93 -1.19 7.40
N LYS A 125 -14.18 -1.38 7.81
CA LYS A 125 -14.89 -0.41 8.65
C LYS A 125 -14.17 -0.24 9.99
N LYS A 126 -13.84 -1.34 10.66
CA LYS A 126 -13.14 -1.32 11.95
C LYS A 126 -11.74 -0.71 11.82
N ALA A 127 -10.99 -1.07 10.76
CA ALA A 127 -9.69 -0.46 10.46
C ALA A 127 -9.78 1.08 10.34
N ARG A 128 -10.79 1.59 9.62
CA ARG A 128 -10.99 3.04 9.48
C ARG A 128 -11.40 3.70 10.78
N GLU A 129 -12.26 3.08 11.57
CA GLU A 129 -12.67 3.59 12.89
C GLU A 129 -11.46 3.76 13.80
N LEU A 130 -10.59 2.76 13.89
CA LEU A 130 -9.35 2.81 14.66
C LEU A 130 -8.38 3.86 14.11
N ALA A 131 -8.17 3.90 12.81
CA ALA A 131 -7.29 4.87 12.18
C ALA A 131 -7.77 6.32 12.40
N HIS A 132 -9.07 6.58 12.26
CA HIS A 132 -9.63 7.91 12.54
C HIS A 132 -9.59 8.27 14.04
N GLN A 133 -9.64 7.29 14.96
CA GLN A 133 -9.40 7.56 16.39
C GLN A 133 -7.97 8.06 16.62
N ARG A 134 -6.97 7.43 16.01
CA ARG A 134 -5.57 7.88 16.07
C ARG A 134 -5.40 9.27 15.44
N GLN A 135 -6.05 9.54 14.29
CA GLN A 135 -5.99 10.84 13.62
C GLN A 135 -6.60 11.99 14.42
N ARG A 136 -7.53 11.71 15.36
CA ARG A 136 -8.03 12.74 16.29
C ARG A 136 -6.98 13.22 17.27
N VAL A 137 -6.00 12.38 17.59
CA VAL A 137 -4.87 12.73 18.47
C VAL A 137 -3.73 13.35 17.67
N ASP A 138 -3.34 12.73 16.56
CA ASP A 138 -2.35 13.26 15.60
C ASP A 138 -2.87 13.03 14.16
N SER A 139 -3.25 14.10 13.48
CA SER A 139 -3.74 14.04 12.10
C SER A 139 -2.73 13.45 11.10
N ASN A 140 -1.45 13.38 11.48
CA ASN A 140 -0.36 12.82 10.69
C ASN A 140 0.16 11.49 11.28
N ASP A 141 -0.63 10.83 12.14
CA ASP A 141 -0.27 9.50 12.66
C ASP A 141 0.04 8.53 11.51
N GLY A 142 1.27 8.01 11.50
CA GLY A 142 1.77 7.22 10.38
C GLY A 142 1.05 5.89 10.22
N GLU A 143 0.67 5.23 11.33
CA GLU A 143 -0.10 4.00 11.31
C GLU A 143 -1.51 4.20 10.77
N ALA A 144 -2.16 5.30 11.20
CA ALA A 144 -3.47 5.67 10.69
C ALA A 144 -3.42 5.95 9.18
N LEU A 145 -2.44 6.74 8.72
CA LEU A 145 -2.27 7.05 7.30
C LEU A 145 -1.98 5.78 6.49
N PHE A 146 -1.17 4.86 7.03
CA PHE A 146 -0.86 3.59 6.38
C PHE A 146 -2.11 2.70 6.25
N ALA A 147 -2.82 2.50 7.36
CA ALA A 147 -4.05 1.71 7.37
C ALA A 147 -5.11 2.29 6.43
N LEU A 148 -5.33 3.61 6.43
CA LEU A 148 -6.29 4.26 5.53
C LEU A 148 -5.87 4.16 4.06
N THR A 149 -4.57 4.27 3.76
CA THR A 149 -4.04 4.06 2.40
C THR A 149 -4.42 2.69 1.87
N LEU A 150 -4.18 1.64 2.66
CA LEU A 150 -4.43 0.27 2.23
C LEU A 150 -5.92 -0.07 2.24
N ALA A 151 -6.67 0.37 3.26
CA ALA A 151 -8.10 0.12 3.35
C ALA A 151 -8.87 0.74 2.18
N ASP A 152 -8.57 2.00 1.82
CA ASP A 152 -9.24 2.66 0.70
C ASP A 152 -8.73 2.13 -0.66
N GLY A 153 -7.46 1.73 -0.76
CA GLY A 153 -6.93 1.04 -1.94
C GLY A 153 -7.65 -0.29 -2.20
N MET A 154 -7.72 -1.16 -1.20
CA MET A 154 -8.42 -2.45 -1.30
C MET A 154 -9.91 -2.29 -1.60
N GLU A 155 -10.59 -1.30 -0.99
CA GLU A 155 -11.99 -1.05 -1.30
C GLU A 155 -12.17 -0.53 -2.72
N SER A 156 -11.25 0.32 -3.22
CA SER A 156 -11.24 0.74 -4.62
C SER A 156 -11.14 -0.45 -5.56
N ASP A 157 -10.23 -1.38 -5.31
CA ASP A 157 -10.03 -2.57 -6.13
C ASP A 157 -11.28 -3.48 -6.11
N ALA A 158 -11.85 -3.73 -4.93
CA ALA A 158 -13.08 -4.52 -4.79
C ALA A 158 -14.27 -3.88 -5.54
N LEU A 159 -14.46 -2.57 -5.39
CA LEU A 159 -15.52 -1.83 -6.07
C LEU A 159 -15.34 -1.84 -7.59
N ALA A 160 -14.13 -1.65 -8.09
CA ALA A 160 -13.87 -1.61 -9.53
C ALA A 160 -13.98 -3.00 -10.17
N ILE A 161 -13.31 -4.00 -9.58
CA ILE A 161 -13.10 -5.31 -10.21
C ILE A 161 -14.22 -6.27 -9.89
N LEU A 162 -14.63 -6.35 -8.62
CA LEU A 162 -15.60 -7.35 -8.15
C LEU A 162 -17.04 -6.85 -8.25
N GLU A 163 -17.29 -5.55 -7.98
CA GLU A 163 -18.64 -4.99 -7.92
C GLU A 163 -19.00 -4.09 -9.12
N LYS A 164 -18.03 -3.72 -9.95
CA LYS A 164 -18.22 -2.86 -11.15
C LYS A 164 -18.79 -1.46 -10.83
N LYS A 165 -18.52 -0.96 -9.62
CA LYS A 165 -18.94 0.36 -9.14
C LYS A 165 -17.83 1.40 -9.36
N HIS A 166 -17.51 1.68 -10.61
CA HIS A 166 -16.35 2.46 -11.00
C HIS A 166 -16.28 3.88 -10.41
N LEU A 167 -17.43 4.57 -10.28
CA LEU A 167 -17.45 5.92 -9.69
C LEU A 167 -17.12 5.92 -8.19
N GLU A 168 -17.61 4.92 -7.47
CA GLU A 168 -17.29 4.73 -6.05
C GLU A 168 -15.82 4.32 -5.88
N ALA A 169 -15.33 3.42 -6.74
CA ALA A 169 -13.93 3.02 -6.80
C ALA A 169 -12.99 4.22 -6.99
N LEU A 170 -13.31 5.14 -7.93
CA LEU A 170 -12.53 6.35 -8.17
C LEU A 170 -12.49 7.27 -6.92
N LYS A 171 -13.56 7.36 -6.14
CA LYS A 171 -13.56 8.12 -4.89
C LYS A 171 -12.60 7.51 -3.88
N ARG A 172 -12.67 6.19 -3.69
CA ARG A 172 -11.77 5.47 -2.78
C ARG A 172 -10.31 5.57 -3.23
N MET A 173 -10.06 5.41 -4.51
CA MET A 173 -8.72 5.58 -5.09
C MET A 173 -8.13 6.97 -4.79
N LYS A 174 -8.94 8.04 -4.88
CA LYS A 174 -8.49 9.40 -4.53
C LYS A 174 -8.12 9.52 -3.06
N GLU A 175 -8.92 8.98 -2.15
CA GLU A 175 -8.62 9.01 -0.71
C GLU A 175 -7.36 8.18 -0.41
N ALA A 176 -7.23 6.97 -0.95
CA ALA A 176 -6.02 6.16 -0.81
C ALA A 176 -4.76 6.92 -1.25
N ASN A 177 -4.80 7.55 -2.43
CA ASN A 177 -3.68 8.34 -2.95
C ASN A 177 -3.36 9.57 -2.08
N LYS A 178 -4.37 10.22 -1.49
CA LYS A 178 -4.20 11.34 -0.58
C LYS A 178 -3.48 10.89 0.70
N TYR A 179 -3.92 9.81 1.33
CA TYR A 179 -3.27 9.26 2.52
C TYR A 179 -1.85 8.76 2.22
N ALA A 180 -1.66 8.05 1.12
CA ALA A 180 -0.33 7.62 0.67
C ALA A 180 0.63 8.81 0.47
N LYS A 181 0.17 9.90 -0.15
CA LYS A 181 0.97 11.11 -0.35
C LYS A 181 1.36 11.76 0.98
N GLN A 182 0.43 11.84 1.93
CA GLN A 182 0.71 12.38 3.27
C GLN A 182 1.73 11.51 4.02
N LEU A 183 1.54 10.19 3.99
CA LEU A 183 2.44 9.24 4.63
C LEU A 183 3.85 9.31 4.03
N LEU A 184 3.97 9.20 2.71
CA LEU A 184 5.27 9.18 2.03
C LEU A 184 6.03 10.51 2.09
N ALA A 185 5.33 11.64 2.23
CA ALA A 185 5.96 12.94 2.44
C ALA A 185 6.69 13.02 3.80
N ARG A 186 6.17 12.34 4.83
CA ARG A 186 6.74 12.31 6.17
C ARG A 186 7.64 11.09 6.40
N TYR A 187 7.30 9.96 5.81
CA TYR A 187 7.95 8.67 5.97
C TYR A 187 8.25 8.05 4.60
N PRO A 188 9.32 8.50 3.90
CA PRO A 188 9.65 8.02 2.55
C PRO A 188 9.94 6.51 2.48
N ASP A 189 10.26 5.89 3.63
CA ASP A 189 10.57 4.47 3.77
C ASP A 189 9.33 3.58 3.99
N ALA A 190 8.14 4.17 4.11
CA ALA A 190 6.87 3.44 4.14
C ALA A 190 6.49 2.96 2.73
N THR A 191 7.37 2.17 2.10
CA THR A 191 7.33 1.82 0.67
C THR A 191 6.13 0.98 0.27
N ASP A 192 5.51 0.25 1.20
CA ASP A 192 4.22 -0.44 0.94
C ASP A 192 3.12 0.54 0.51
N ALA A 193 3.16 1.79 0.99
CA ALA A 193 2.18 2.80 0.60
C ALA A 193 2.30 3.26 -0.86
N CYS A 194 3.45 3.01 -1.52
CA CYS A 194 3.61 3.32 -2.95
C CYS A 194 2.71 2.47 -3.84
N ILE A 195 2.15 1.36 -3.32
CA ILE A 195 1.26 0.48 -4.09
C ILE A 195 -0.02 1.20 -4.55
N ALA A 196 -0.62 2.03 -3.68
CA ALA A 196 -1.87 2.73 -4.00
C ALA A 196 -1.71 3.72 -5.17
N PRO A 197 -0.79 4.72 -5.12
CA PRO A 197 -0.54 5.58 -6.27
C PRO A 197 0.03 4.82 -7.47
N GLY A 198 0.77 3.73 -7.25
CA GLY A 198 1.31 2.89 -8.31
C GLY A 198 0.21 2.24 -9.15
N ILE A 199 -0.70 1.53 -8.52
CA ILE A 199 -1.86 0.91 -9.20
C ILE A 199 -2.74 1.98 -9.83
N SER A 200 -3.02 3.08 -9.12
CA SER A 200 -3.83 4.19 -9.63
C SER A 200 -3.24 4.79 -10.92
N ASN A 201 -1.96 5.13 -10.91
CA ASN A 201 -1.27 5.66 -12.09
C ASN A 201 -1.28 4.67 -13.25
N TYR A 202 -1.04 3.39 -12.96
CA TYR A 202 -1.05 2.35 -13.98
C TYR A 202 -2.43 2.18 -14.60
N ILE A 203 -3.47 1.97 -13.80
CA ILE A 203 -4.84 1.74 -14.30
C ILE A 203 -5.33 2.95 -15.11
N VAL A 204 -5.23 4.17 -14.56
CA VAL A 204 -5.68 5.38 -15.26
C VAL A 204 -4.85 5.64 -16.53
N GLY A 205 -3.54 5.39 -16.46
CA GLY A 205 -2.64 5.51 -17.61
C GLY A 205 -2.95 4.51 -18.74
N SER A 206 -3.47 3.34 -18.41
CA SER A 206 -3.84 2.27 -19.35
C SER A 206 -5.19 2.47 -20.03
N LEU A 207 -6.00 3.45 -19.58
CA LEU A 207 -7.30 3.75 -20.20
C LEU A 207 -7.13 4.37 -21.58
N SER A 208 -8.17 4.23 -22.43
CA SER A 208 -8.22 4.88 -23.73
C SER A 208 -8.10 6.42 -23.62
N PRO A 209 -7.58 7.12 -24.63
CA PRO A 209 -7.44 8.59 -24.59
C PRO A 209 -8.74 9.33 -24.25
N GLY A 210 -9.89 8.89 -24.76
CA GLY A 210 -11.19 9.49 -24.45
C GLY A 210 -11.59 9.33 -22.99
N SER A 211 -11.40 8.12 -22.43
CA SER A 211 -11.68 7.87 -21.01
C SER A 211 -10.75 8.66 -20.09
N ARG A 212 -9.46 8.74 -20.42
CA ARG A 212 -8.49 9.57 -19.70
C ARG A 212 -8.86 11.06 -19.71
N PHE A 213 -9.32 11.57 -20.87
CA PHE A 213 -9.75 12.96 -20.99
C PHE A 213 -10.91 13.28 -20.06
N GLY A 214 -11.92 12.39 -19.96
CA GLY A 214 -13.02 12.56 -19.00
C GLY A 214 -12.56 12.60 -17.54
N LEU A 215 -11.63 11.74 -17.16
CA LEU A 215 -11.06 11.68 -15.81
C LEU A 215 -10.18 12.92 -15.50
N TRP A 216 -9.49 13.44 -16.50
CA TRP A 216 -8.64 14.63 -16.36
C TRP A 216 -9.43 15.85 -15.87
N PHE A 217 -10.66 16.09 -16.35
CA PHE A 217 -11.54 17.13 -15.82
C PHE A 217 -11.92 16.91 -14.36
N GLY A 218 -11.95 15.66 -13.90
CA GLY A 218 -12.12 15.29 -12.49
C GLY A 218 -10.84 15.36 -11.64
N GLY A 219 -9.73 15.88 -12.21
CA GLY A 219 -8.44 15.97 -11.53
C GLY A 219 -7.76 14.62 -11.31
N ILE A 220 -8.12 13.58 -12.10
CA ILE A 220 -7.53 12.26 -12.05
C ILE A 220 -6.58 12.09 -13.22
N HIS A 221 -5.31 11.91 -12.92
CA HIS A 221 -4.24 11.70 -13.89
C HIS A 221 -3.60 10.34 -13.67
N GLY A 222 -3.10 9.72 -14.74
CA GLY A 222 -2.38 8.47 -14.68
C GLY A 222 -1.31 8.39 -15.76
N ASN A 223 -0.24 7.65 -15.44
CA ASN A 223 0.86 7.38 -16.34
C ASN A 223 1.38 5.96 -16.07
N VAL A 224 1.37 5.11 -17.09
CA VAL A 224 1.79 3.70 -17.01
C VAL A 224 3.20 3.56 -16.44
N ASN A 225 4.17 4.33 -16.96
CA ASN A 225 5.56 4.21 -16.52
C ASN A 225 5.76 4.65 -15.07
N VAL A 226 5.10 5.74 -14.66
CA VAL A 226 5.10 6.20 -13.26
C VAL A 226 4.47 5.13 -12.36
N GLY A 227 3.33 4.57 -12.79
CA GLY A 227 2.65 3.51 -12.05
C GLY A 227 3.53 2.28 -11.87
N MET A 228 4.11 1.77 -12.95
CA MET A 228 5.03 0.62 -12.89
C MET A 228 6.25 0.89 -12.00
N SER A 229 6.84 2.09 -12.07
CA SER A 229 7.96 2.47 -11.21
C SER A 229 7.59 2.50 -9.71
N GLN A 230 6.41 3.02 -9.37
CA GLN A 230 5.91 3.04 -7.99
C GLN A 230 5.61 1.64 -7.46
N VAL A 231 5.00 0.78 -8.29
CA VAL A 231 4.78 -0.64 -7.95
C VAL A 231 6.11 -1.37 -7.79
N ALA A 232 7.10 -1.10 -8.66
CA ALA A 232 8.43 -1.68 -8.56
C ALA A 232 9.12 -1.29 -7.23
N LYS A 233 8.97 -0.04 -6.78
CA LYS A 233 9.49 0.38 -5.48
C LYS A 233 8.91 -0.44 -4.33
N THR A 234 7.60 -0.71 -4.35
CA THR A 234 6.99 -1.62 -3.35
C THR A 234 7.50 -3.05 -3.51
N ALA A 235 7.65 -3.55 -4.75
CA ALA A 235 8.16 -4.91 -5.00
C ALA A 235 9.58 -5.12 -4.46
N GLU A 236 10.43 -4.09 -4.51
CA GLU A 236 11.81 -4.13 -4.05
C GLU A 236 11.95 -3.96 -2.54
N SER A 237 11.15 -3.10 -1.93
CA SER A 237 11.38 -2.61 -0.56
C SER A 237 10.16 -2.68 0.35
N GLY A 238 9.02 -3.19 -0.11
CA GLY A 238 7.81 -3.37 0.70
C GLY A 238 8.01 -4.42 1.80
N ARG A 239 7.46 -4.17 2.97
CA ARG A 239 7.54 -5.06 4.13
C ARG A 239 6.55 -6.21 4.05
N TYR A 240 5.32 -5.91 3.63
CA TYR A 240 4.22 -6.87 3.54
C TYR A 240 3.71 -7.07 2.13
N LEU A 241 3.78 -6.02 1.30
CA LEU A 241 3.20 -6.00 -0.04
C LEU A 241 4.23 -6.20 -1.16
N SER A 242 5.50 -6.50 -0.86
CA SER A 242 6.52 -6.74 -1.88
C SER A 242 6.10 -7.85 -2.86
N THR A 243 5.58 -8.95 -2.34
CA THR A 243 5.08 -10.07 -3.16
C THR A 243 3.85 -9.69 -3.98
N TYR A 244 2.88 -8.98 -3.37
CA TYR A 244 1.72 -8.47 -4.12
C TYR A 244 2.15 -7.52 -5.24
N ALA A 245 3.07 -6.61 -4.95
CA ALA A 245 3.61 -5.68 -5.94
C ALA A 245 4.36 -6.41 -7.07
N LYS A 246 5.12 -7.49 -6.76
CA LYS A 246 5.74 -8.36 -7.79
C LYS A 246 4.67 -8.99 -8.71
N ILE A 247 3.56 -9.49 -8.15
CA ILE A 247 2.46 -10.04 -8.93
C ILE A 247 1.89 -8.98 -9.89
N ILE A 248 1.51 -7.82 -9.36
CA ILE A 248 0.94 -6.74 -10.16
C ILE A 248 1.93 -6.27 -11.23
N LEU A 249 3.20 -6.10 -10.88
CA LEU A 249 4.24 -5.69 -11.83
C LEU A 249 4.45 -6.72 -12.95
N ALA A 250 4.43 -8.02 -12.61
CA ALA A 250 4.56 -9.10 -13.60
C ALA A 250 3.37 -9.14 -14.57
N LEU A 251 2.15 -8.96 -14.05
CA LEU A 251 0.94 -8.89 -14.86
C LEU A 251 0.91 -7.63 -15.74
N ALA A 252 1.29 -6.47 -15.18
CA ALA A 252 1.45 -5.24 -15.94
C ALA A 252 2.51 -5.38 -17.04
N ALA A 253 3.67 -5.98 -16.73
CA ALA A 253 4.72 -6.24 -17.72
C ALA A 253 4.24 -7.13 -18.86
N ARG A 254 3.39 -8.14 -18.59
CA ARG A 254 2.75 -8.94 -19.64
C ARG A 254 1.88 -8.08 -20.55
N ARG A 255 1.10 -7.19 -19.97
CA ARG A 255 0.18 -6.29 -20.69
C ARG A 255 0.94 -5.23 -21.52
N GLU A 256 2.03 -4.72 -20.99
CA GLU A 256 2.88 -3.70 -21.64
C GLU A 256 3.95 -4.30 -22.58
N ASN A 257 3.78 -5.56 -22.98
CA ASN A 257 4.67 -6.28 -23.89
C ASN A 257 6.15 -6.29 -23.42
N GLN A 258 6.35 -6.52 -22.12
CA GLN A 258 7.68 -6.68 -21.48
C GLN A 258 7.85 -8.13 -20.97
N PRO A 259 7.89 -9.14 -21.88
CA PRO A 259 7.80 -10.55 -21.49
C PRO A 259 9.01 -11.02 -20.65
N ALA A 260 10.19 -10.48 -20.88
CA ALA A 260 11.39 -10.82 -20.11
C ALA A 260 11.29 -10.37 -18.63
N LEU A 261 10.71 -9.20 -18.38
CA LEU A 261 10.45 -8.73 -17.01
C LEU A 261 9.41 -9.62 -16.33
N ALA A 262 8.32 -9.93 -17.01
CA ALA A 262 7.27 -10.79 -16.48
C ALA A 262 7.79 -12.21 -16.18
N GLU A 263 8.60 -12.79 -17.07
CA GLU A 263 9.22 -14.10 -16.86
C GLU A 263 10.10 -14.12 -15.63
N ARG A 264 10.95 -13.10 -15.44
CA ARG A 264 11.82 -12.97 -14.27
C ARG A 264 11.01 -12.91 -12.97
N LEU A 265 10.02 -12.04 -12.91
CA LEU A 265 9.20 -11.84 -11.70
C LEU A 265 8.37 -13.09 -11.35
N PHE A 266 7.75 -13.76 -12.32
CA PHE A 266 7.02 -15.00 -12.07
C PHE A 266 7.94 -16.17 -11.70
N ARG A 267 9.19 -16.20 -12.17
CA ARG A 267 10.18 -17.17 -11.73
C ARG A 267 10.51 -16.94 -10.24
N GLU A 268 10.81 -15.71 -9.83
CA GLU A 268 11.05 -15.35 -8.42
C GLU A 268 9.87 -15.75 -7.54
N LEU A 269 8.63 -15.42 -7.94
CA LEU A 269 7.41 -15.78 -7.20
C LEU A 269 7.23 -17.29 -7.05
N LYS A 270 7.48 -18.06 -8.12
CA LYS A 270 7.41 -19.52 -8.10
C LYS A 270 8.46 -20.14 -7.18
N GLU A 271 9.67 -19.58 -7.15
CA GLU A 271 10.77 -20.04 -6.30
C GLU A 271 10.52 -19.69 -4.83
N GLU A 272 10.00 -18.49 -4.55
CA GLU A 272 9.69 -18.00 -3.20
C GLU A 272 8.45 -18.70 -2.60
N TYR A 273 7.44 -19.01 -3.44
CA TYR A 273 6.16 -19.60 -3.02
C TYR A 273 5.82 -20.88 -3.81
N PRO A 274 6.57 -21.98 -3.61
CA PRO A 274 6.40 -23.21 -4.39
C PRO A 274 5.04 -23.91 -4.16
N GLY A 275 4.36 -23.62 -3.06
CA GLY A 275 3.00 -24.11 -2.77
C GLY A 275 1.92 -23.46 -3.62
N ASN A 276 2.20 -22.35 -4.30
CA ASN A 276 1.24 -21.65 -5.16
C ASN A 276 1.37 -22.09 -6.64
N ALA A 277 0.55 -23.03 -7.06
CA ALA A 277 0.56 -23.55 -8.44
C ALA A 277 0.28 -22.46 -9.51
N SER A 278 -0.40 -21.36 -9.13
CA SER A 278 -0.70 -20.27 -10.07
C SER A 278 0.59 -19.59 -10.56
N TYR A 279 1.60 -19.43 -9.71
CA TYR A 279 2.87 -18.82 -10.12
C TYR A 279 3.64 -19.68 -11.12
N ALA A 280 3.62 -21.01 -10.96
CA ALA A 280 4.23 -21.93 -11.93
C ALA A 280 3.53 -21.87 -13.30
N LEU A 281 2.21 -21.74 -13.31
CA LEU A 281 1.42 -21.57 -14.53
C LEU A 281 1.74 -20.25 -15.21
N GLU A 282 1.72 -19.13 -14.45
CA GLU A 282 1.99 -17.79 -15.00
C GLU A 282 3.45 -17.66 -15.49
N TYR A 283 4.42 -18.26 -14.78
CA TYR A 283 5.79 -18.38 -15.26
C TYR A 283 5.87 -19.08 -16.61
N SER A 284 5.17 -20.20 -16.78
CA SER A 284 5.15 -20.96 -18.03
C SER A 284 4.57 -20.14 -19.20
N LYS A 285 3.52 -19.35 -18.94
CA LYS A 285 2.93 -18.43 -19.93
C LYS A 285 3.89 -17.29 -20.29
N ALA A 286 4.53 -16.68 -19.29
CA ALA A 286 5.47 -15.58 -19.49
C ALA A 286 6.71 -16.03 -20.27
N ARG A 287 7.27 -17.20 -19.94
CA ARG A 287 8.42 -17.78 -20.62
C ARG A 287 8.13 -18.07 -22.11
N ARG A 288 6.95 -18.65 -22.42
CA ARG A 288 6.55 -18.86 -23.83
C ARG A 288 6.46 -17.55 -24.60
N ALA A 289 5.94 -16.48 -23.99
CA ALA A 289 5.87 -15.19 -24.63
C ALA A 289 7.27 -14.53 -24.82
N SER A 290 8.18 -14.72 -23.87
CA SER A 290 9.55 -14.26 -23.96
C SER A 290 10.29 -14.91 -25.13
N LEU A 291 10.14 -16.22 -25.31
CA LEU A 291 10.74 -16.97 -26.43
C LEU A 291 10.18 -16.53 -27.78
N ASN A 292 8.87 -16.31 -27.90
CA ASN A 292 8.23 -15.90 -29.15
C ASN A 292 8.49 -14.44 -29.53
N GLY A 293 8.86 -13.57 -28.56
CA GLY A 293 9.20 -12.17 -28.82
C GLY A 293 10.63 -11.94 -29.32
N HIS A 294 11.46 -13.00 -29.38
CA HIS A 294 12.83 -12.96 -29.91
C HIS A 294 12.92 -13.57 -31.33
N SER A 295 11.80 -13.98 -31.91
CA SER A 295 11.66 -14.49 -33.29
C SER A 295 11.10 -13.42 -34.20
#